data_f410da3682946d81d498837127efec88
#
_entry.id   f410da3682946d81d498837127efec88
#
_cell.length_a   1.000
_cell.length_b   1.000
_cell.length_c   1.000
_cell.angle_alpha   90.00
_cell.angle_beta   90.00
_cell.angle_gamma   90.00
#
_symmetry.space_group_name_H-M   'P 1'
#
loop_
_entity.id
_entity.type
_entity.pdbx_description
1 polymer ?
#
loop_
_entity_poly.entity_id
_entity_poly.type
_entity_poly.pdbx_seq_one_letter_code
_entity_poly.pdbx_strand_id
1 'polypeptide(L)'
;MHLEIDVSIDGFAETHDRIRGVPGNFEKALETLAALEMFKDQWPNFTIYINSVITRENRNQIVELGHYFTQNANLDGHYFQIIRGDPKDRNLQHVDPKELKEIYQQVLPLNFGYLSKTQRKKSTMDGVRGAYWKAGYVFSYRTQYANYVNGTKWKMPCTAGQTSIVIDYNGDIRVCELRKPIGNLRKCEMDFQRFWNSIERKREVQQVEHDKCFCTHICFMYDSMRHSRRVMLWELPSLYLGHLFGNLLRPLQRGKTQQTAKIGQIVPAVVTQLPSTDNMPTCEMQA
;
A
#
# COMPACT_ATOMS: atom_id res chain seq x y z
N MET A 1 -19.22 -3.55 6.29
CA MET A 1 -17.99 -4.03 5.61
C MET A 1 -17.30 -2.83 5.01
N HIS A 2 -15.98 -2.75 5.07
CA HIS A 2 -15.17 -1.76 4.39
C HIS A 2 -14.49 -2.43 3.19
N LEU A 3 -14.52 -1.80 2.02
CA LEU A 3 -13.86 -2.28 0.82
C LEU A 3 -12.73 -1.32 0.48
N GLU A 4 -11.51 -1.84 0.39
CA GLU A 4 -10.33 -1.13 -0.07
C GLU A 4 -9.86 -1.78 -1.37
N ILE A 5 -9.67 -0.98 -2.40
CA ILE A 5 -9.11 -1.46 -3.68
C ILE A 5 -7.77 -0.78 -3.91
N ASP A 6 -6.74 -1.62 -4.09
CA ASP A 6 -5.40 -1.20 -4.42
C ASP A 6 -5.14 -1.41 -5.91
N VAL A 7 -4.85 -0.33 -6.64
CA VAL A 7 -4.39 -0.40 -8.02
C VAL A 7 -2.87 -0.34 -8.04
N SER A 8 -2.24 -1.34 -8.66
CA SER A 8 -0.78 -1.39 -8.73
C SER A 8 -0.25 -0.52 -9.86
N ILE A 9 0.56 0.48 -9.55
CA ILE A 9 1.23 1.34 -10.53
C ILE A 9 2.68 1.57 -10.10
N ASP A 10 3.64 1.06 -10.89
CA ASP A 10 5.06 1.03 -10.51
C ASP A 10 5.93 2.06 -11.24
N GLY A 11 5.37 2.93 -12.04
CA GLY A 11 6.08 3.94 -12.81
C GLY A 11 5.17 4.59 -13.84
N PHE A 12 5.71 5.48 -14.65
CA PHE A 12 5.01 5.99 -15.83
C PHE A 12 4.98 4.93 -16.95
N ALA A 13 4.12 5.13 -17.95
CA ALA A 13 3.70 4.14 -18.94
C ALA A 13 4.76 3.09 -19.33
N GLU A 14 5.85 3.51 -19.97
CA GLU A 14 6.88 2.59 -20.45
C GLU A 14 7.54 1.77 -19.34
N THR A 15 7.84 2.41 -18.22
CA THR A 15 8.48 1.74 -17.07
C THR A 15 7.50 0.78 -16.39
N HIS A 16 6.26 1.21 -16.19
CA HIS A 16 5.22 0.37 -15.60
C HIS A 16 4.97 -0.89 -16.44
N ASP A 17 4.76 -0.71 -17.73
CA ASP A 17 4.48 -1.81 -18.67
C ASP A 17 5.64 -2.81 -18.73
N ARG A 18 6.87 -2.32 -18.72
CA ARG A 18 8.07 -3.17 -18.71
C ARG A 18 8.18 -3.96 -17.40
N ILE A 19 7.97 -3.34 -16.24
CA ILE A 19 8.01 -4.02 -14.94
C ILE A 19 6.91 -5.08 -14.85
N ARG A 20 5.70 -4.77 -15.33
CA ARG A 20 4.56 -5.68 -15.31
C ARG A 20 4.59 -6.71 -16.43
N GLY A 21 5.40 -6.48 -17.48
CA GLY A 21 5.50 -7.36 -18.64
C GLY A 21 4.24 -7.36 -19.52
N VAL A 22 3.43 -6.31 -19.46
CA VAL A 22 2.15 -6.19 -20.20
C VAL A 22 2.07 -4.81 -20.84
N PRO A 23 2.26 -4.69 -22.17
CA PRO A 23 2.09 -3.43 -22.88
C PRO A 23 0.68 -2.84 -22.71
N GLY A 24 0.59 -1.52 -22.50
CA GLY A 24 -0.66 -0.79 -22.29
C GLY A 24 -1.30 -1.04 -20.92
N ASN A 25 -0.58 -1.62 -19.97
CA ASN A 25 -1.09 -1.86 -18.62
C ASN A 25 -1.25 -0.56 -17.84
N PHE A 26 -0.39 0.43 -18.07
CA PHE A 26 -0.47 1.72 -17.41
C PHE A 26 -1.78 2.45 -17.74
N GLU A 27 -2.13 2.51 -19.02
CA GLU A 27 -3.37 3.13 -19.48
C GLU A 27 -4.59 2.42 -18.88
N LYS A 28 -4.61 1.08 -18.87
CA LYS A 28 -5.69 0.29 -18.25
C LYS A 28 -5.78 0.52 -16.74
N ALA A 29 -4.66 0.71 -16.06
CA ALA A 29 -4.66 1.05 -14.64
C ALA A 29 -5.26 2.44 -14.39
N LEU A 30 -4.98 3.42 -15.26
CA LEU A 30 -5.59 4.75 -15.20
C LEU A 30 -7.10 4.71 -15.49
N GLU A 31 -7.53 3.95 -16.49
CA GLU A 31 -8.95 3.72 -16.77
C GLU A 31 -9.67 3.08 -15.58
N THR A 32 -9.02 2.09 -14.95
CA THR A 32 -9.53 1.45 -13.74
C THR A 32 -9.68 2.45 -12.59
N LEU A 33 -8.67 3.29 -12.34
CA LEU A 33 -8.74 4.33 -11.31
C LEU A 33 -9.91 5.30 -11.58
N ALA A 34 -10.04 5.78 -12.82
CA ALA A 34 -11.12 6.68 -13.20
C ALA A 34 -12.51 6.05 -12.98
N ALA A 35 -12.67 4.77 -13.33
CA ALA A 35 -13.90 4.04 -13.08
C ALA A 35 -14.19 3.87 -11.58
N LEU A 36 -13.17 3.58 -10.76
CA LEU A 36 -13.32 3.44 -9.31
C LEU A 36 -13.68 4.76 -8.63
N GLU A 37 -13.13 5.88 -9.09
CA GLU A 37 -13.44 7.21 -8.54
C GLU A 37 -14.91 7.57 -8.67
N MET A 38 -15.59 7.12 -9.74
CA MET A 38 -17.04 7.33 -9.93
C MET A 38 -17.89 6.67 -8.83
N PHE A 39 -17.42 5.59 -8.21
CA PHE A 39 -18.12 4.90 -7.14
C PHE A 39 -17.85 5.49 -5.75
N LYS A 40 -16.78 6.25 -5.60
CA LYS A 40 -16.32 6.73 -4.29
C LYS A 40 -17.35 7.61 -3.57
N ASP A 41 -18.06 8.46 -4.29
CA ASP A 41 -19.08 9.33 -3.75
C ASP A 41 -20.37 8.59 -3.36
N GLN A 42 -20.60 7.41 -3.94
CA GLN A 42 -21.79 6.60 -3.73
C GLN A 42 -21.65 5.65 -2.54
N TRP A 43 -20.39 5.27 -2.17
CA TRP A 43 -20.11 4.25 -1.18
C TRP A 43 -19.17 4.76 -0.07
N PRO A 44 -19.70 5.19 1.10
CA PRO A 44 -18.87 5.83 2.15
C PRO A 44 -17.84 4.90 2.78
N ASN A 45 -17.98 3.58 2.62
CA ASN A 45 -17.05 2.57 3.12
C ASN A 45 -16.14 2.01 2.00
N PHE A 46 -15.96 2.77 0.92
CA PHE A 46 -15.11 2.42 -0.19
C PHE A 46 -13.90 3.33 -0.25
N THR A 47 -12.71 2.75 -0.36
CA THR A 47 -11.45 3.50 -0.46
C THR A 47 -10.60 2.98 -1.60
N ILE A 48 -9.86 3.89 -2.23
CA ILE A 48 -9.01 3.63 -3.38
C ILE A 48 -7.58 4.00 -3.03
N TYR A 49 -6.68 3.06 -3.22
CA TYR A 49 -5.25 3.27 -3.03
C TYR A 49 -4.47 2.91 -4.29
N ILE A 50 -3.29 3.49 -4.40
CA ILE A 50 -2.24 2.99 -5.30
C ILE A 50 -1.21 2.24 -4.47
N ASN A 51 -0.71 1.15 -5.02
CA ASN A 51 0.42 0.42 -4.48
C ASN A 51 1.57 0.43 -5.50
N SER A 52 2.68 1.07 -5.14
CA SER A 52 3.89 1.11 -5.96
C SER A 52 5.01 0.33 -5.33
N VAL A 53 5.56 -0.63 -6.08
CA VAL A 53 6.73 -1.40 -5.67
C VAL A 53 7.99 -0.71 -6.17
N ILE A 54 8.83 -0.29 -5.24
CA ILE A 54 10.12 0.34 -5.52
C ILE A 54 11.10 -0.74 -6.01
N THR A 55 11.64 -0.55 -7.19
CA THR A 55 12.60 -1.44 -7.84
C THR A 55 13.81 -0.65 -8.31
N ARG A 56 14.86 -1.34 -8.75
CA ARG A 56 16.02 -0.72 -9.39
C ARG A 56 15.64 0.11 -10.62
N GLU A 57 14.59 -0.28 -11.34
CA GLU A 57 14.18 0.36 -12.58
C GLU A 57 13.42 1.66 -12.43
N ASN A 58 12.55 1.71 -11.40
CA ASN A 58 11.65 2.85 -11.22
C ASN A 58 12.04 3.79 -10.08
N ARG A 59 13.13 3.52 -9.35
CA ARG A 59 13.53 4.27 -8.16
C ARG A 59 13.62 5.79 -8.37
N ASN A 60 14.02 6.20 -9.57
CA ASN A 60 14.14 7.61 -9.95
C ASN A 60 12.81 8.27 -10.36
N GLN A 61 11.74 7.50 -10.55
CA GLN A 61 10.41 7.98 -10.95
C GLN A 61 9.40 7.96 -9.78
N ILE A 62 9.65 7.17 -8.75
CA ILE A 62 8.67 6.90 -7.66
C ILE A 62 8.19 8.17 -6.95
N VAL A 63 9.08 9.10 -6.70
CA VAL A 63 8.72 10.36 -6.02
C VAL A 63 7.85 11.23 -6.93
N GLU A 64 8.23 11.35 -8.19
CA GLU A 64 7.46 12.10 -9.20
C GLU A 64 6.08 11.46 -9.42
N LEU A 65 6.02 10.14 -9.52
CA LEU A 65 4.78 9.36 -9.61
C LEU A 65 3.87 9.65 -8.41
N GLY A 66 4.42 9.69 -7.21
CA GLY A 66 3.69 10.02 -6.00
C GLY A 66 3.09 11.43 -6.04
N HIS A 67 3.86 12.42 -6.48
CA HIS A 67 3.37 13.79 -6.68
C HIS A 67 2.29 13.86 -7.75
N TYR A 68 2.49 13.17 -8.87
CA TYR A 68 1.51 13.13 -9.96
C TYR A 68 0.14 12.67 -9.46
N PHE A 69 0.07 11.54 -8.77
CA PHE A 69 -1.21 11.01 -8.28
C PHE A 69 -1.81 11.83 -7.13
N THR A 70 -0.99 12.47 -6.30
CA THR A 70 -1.50 13.38 -5.26
C THR A 70 -2.25 14.58 -5.87
N GLN A 71 -1.87 15.01 -7.07
CA GLN A 71 -2.44 16.16 -7.76
C GLN A 71 -3.58 15.80 -8.72
N ASN A 72 -3.55 14.60 -9.32
CA ASN A 72 -4.39 14.25 -10.46
C ASN A 72 -5.42 13.14 -10.19
N ALA A 73 -5.44 12.56 -8.97
CA ALA A 73 -6.37 11.48 -8.63
C ALA A 73 -7.00 11.69 -7.24
N ASN A 74 -8.26 11.26 -7.11
CA ASN A 74 -8.99 11.33 -5.84
C ASN A 74 -8.81 10.07 -5.00
N LEU A 75 -7.56 9.83 -4.56
CA LEU A 75 -7.17 8.66 -3.79
C LEU A 75 -7.27 8.90 -2.28
N ASP A 76 -7.41 7.80 -1.53
CA ASP A 76 -7.32 7.76 -0.07
C ASP A 76 -5.88 7.57 0.41
N GLY A 77 -5.01 7.01 -0.43
CA GLY A 77 -3.60 6.88 -0.14
C GLY A 77 -2.78 6.28 -1.27
N HIS A 78 -1.46 6.27 -1.05
CA HIS A 78 -0.50 5.67 -1.96
C HIS A 78 0.54 4.92 -1.13
N TYR A 79 0.60 3.60 -1.26
CA TYR A 79 1.59 2.77 -0.59
C TYR A 79 2.86 2.64 -1.43
N PHE A 80 3.99 2.86 -0.78
CA PHE A 80 5.31 2.66 -1.38
C PHE A 80 6.03 1.54 -0.63
N GLN A 81 6.37 0.47 -1.32
CA GLN A 81 7.02 -0.67 -0.70
C GLN A 81 8.20 -1.14 -1.54
N ILE A 82 9.26 -1.57 -0.87
CA ILE A 82 10.41 -2.15 -1.57
C ILE A 82 10.05 -3.52 -2.12
N ILE A 83 10.59 -3.84 -3.30
CA ILE A 83 10.45 -5.16 -3.92
C ILE A 83 10.86 -6.28 -2.96
N ARG A 84 10.09 -7.36 -2.96
CA ARG A 84 10.28 -8.51 -2.08
C ARG A 84 10.07 -9.84 -2.80
N GLY A 85 10.39 -10.93 -2.12
CA GLY A 85 10.23 -12.28 -2.63
C GLY A 85 11.24 -12.64 -3.71
N ASP A 86 10.86 -13.51 -4.63
CA ASP A 86 11.66 -13.99 -5.74
C ASP A 86 11.00 -13.54 -7.07
N PRO A 87 11.29 -12.33 -7.54
CA PRO A 87 10.72 -11.83 -8.79
C PRO A 87 11.29 -12.60 -9.99
N LYS A 88 10.52 -12.71 -11.07
CA LYS A 88 10.96 -13.35 -12.31
C LYS A 88 12.23 -12.71 -12.85
N ASP A 89 12.31 -11.39 -12.82
CA ASP A 89 13.54 -10.64 -13.14
C ASP A 89 14.21 -10.18 -11.85
N ARG A 90 15.29 -10.86 -11.47
CA ARG A 90 16.09 -10.53 -10.28
C ARG A 90 16.84 -9.20 -10.40
N ASN A 91 17.00 -8.64 -11.61
CA ASN A 91 17.62 -7.33 -11.79
C ASN A 91 16.76 -6.19 -11.23
N LEU A 92 15.47 -6.42 -11.03
CA LEU A 92 14.57 -5.46 -10.37
C LEU A 92 14.89 -5.25 -8.88
N GLN A 93 15.59 -6.20 -8.26
CA GLN A 93 16.07 -6.08 -6.88
C GLN A 93 17.31 -5.16 -6.81
N HIS A 94 17.87 -4.97 -5.64
CA HIS A 94 19.10 -4.20 -5.40
C HIS A 94 18.98 -2.68 -5.63
N VAL A 95 18.00 -2.10 -4.96
CA VAL A 95 17.95 -0.63 -4.81
C VAL A 95 19.01 -0.19 -3.80
N ASP A 96 19.80 0.84 -4.14
CA ASP A 96 20.81 1.36 -3.21
C ASP A 96 20.14 1.82 -1.90
N PRO A 97 20.68 1.42 -0.72
CA PRO A 97 20.09 1.79 0.55
C PRO A 97 19.97 3.30 0.78
N LYS A 98 20.90 4.11 0.27
CA LYS A 98 20.84 5.57 0.40
C LYS A 98 19.71 6.13 -0.45
N GLU A 99 19.61 5.67 -1.71
CA GLU A 99 18.50 6.04 -2.60
C GLU A 99 17.15 5.65 -1.99
N LEU A 100 17.01 4.44 -1.46
CA LEU A 100 15.78 3.98 -0.80
C LEU A 100 15.41 4.88 0.40
N LYS A 101 16.39 5.27 1.21
CA LYS A 101 16.17 6.17 2.33
C LYS A 101 15.68 7.54 1.87
N GLU A 102 16.28 8.08 0.82
CA GLU A 102 15.89 9.37 0.22
C GLU A 102 14.48 9.30 -0.36
N ILE A 103 14.13 8.23 -1.06
CA ILE A 103 12.77 7.99 -1.57
C ILE A 103 11.78 7.99 -0.41
N TYR A 104 12.01 7.21 0.66
CA TYR A 104 11.11 7.16 1.80
C TYR A 104 10.95 8.51 2.50
N GLN A 105 12.02 9.31 2.57
CA GLN A 105 11.94 10.67 3.13
C GLN A 105 11.07 11.60 2.28
N GLN A 106 11.06 11.43 0.96
CA GLN A 106 10.30 12.27 0.03
C GLN A 106 8.84 11.83 -0.11
N VAL A 107 8.55 10.54 -0.07
CA VAL A 107 7.16 10.04 -0.19
C VAL A 107 6.37 10.12 1.14
N LEU A 108 7.05 10.15 2.28
CA LEU A 108 6.40 10.26 3.59
C LEU A 108 5.49 11.50 3.73
N PRO A 109 5.90 12.72 3.30
CA PRO A 109 5.02 13.88 3.30
C PRO A 109 3.78 13.71 2.42
N LEU A 110 3.88 12.98 1.30
CA LEU A 110 2.74 12.67 0.42
C LEU A 110 1.70 11.83 1.16
N ASN A 111 2.15 10.78 1.86
CA ASN A 111 1.26 9.97 2.70
C ASN A 111 0.55 10.81 3.78
N PHE A 112 1.25 11.75 4.39
CA PHE A 112 0.64 12.68 5.35
C PHE A 112 -0.39 13.61 4.70
N GLY A 113 -0.17 13.98 3.43
CA GLY A 113 -1.11 14.75 2.63
C GLY A 113 -2.44 14.02 2.42
N TYR A 114 -2.39 12.75 2.04
CA TYR A 114 -3.59 11.90 1.91
C TYR A 114 -4.36 11.81 3.22
N LEU A 115 -3.69 11.53 4.34
CA LEU A 115 -4.33 11.47 5.66
C LEU A 115 -5.01 12.80 6.02
N SER A 116 -4.42 13.93 5.64
CA SER A 116 -5.00 15.24 5.92
C SER A 116 -6.23 15.53 5.07
N LYS A 117 -6.31 14.97 3.84
CA LYS A 117 -7.50 15.06 2.98
C LYS A 117 -8.68 14.25 3.55
N THR A 118 -8.41 13.01 3.95
CA THR A 118 -9.44 12.10 4.49
C THR A 118 -9.92 12.49 5.88
N GLN A 119 -9.07 13.11 6.70
CA GLN A 119 -9.38 13.53 8.07
C GLN A 119 -9.92 14.95 8.20
N ARG A 120 -10.33 15.58 7.13
CA ARG A 120 -10.92 16.94 7.14
C ARG A 120 -12.14 17.14 8.06
N LYS A 121 -12.57 16.10 8.79
CA LYS A 121 -13.70 16.09 9.71
C LYS A 121 -13.24 15.70 11.14
N LYS A 122 -12.92 16.64 12.07
CA LYS A 122 -13.85 17.39 12.89
C LYS A 122 -13.90 17.01 14.37
N SER A 123 -13.16 15.99 14.88
CA SER A 123 -13.12 15.71 16.31
C SER A 123 -11.70 15.57 16.83
N THR A 124 -11.52 15.78 18.15
CA THR A 124 -10.23 15.53 18.83
C THR A 124 -9.77 14.09 18.62
N MET A 125 -10.71 13.14 18.55
CA MET A 125 -10.42 11.73 18.26
C MET A 125 -9.85 11.52 16.85
N ASP A 126 -10.30 12.29 15.86
CA ASP A 126 -9.74 12.22 14.50
C ASP A 126 -8.30 12.73 14.47
N GLY A 127 -7.98 13.73 15.28
CA GLY A 127 -6.61 14.20 15.46
C GLY A 127 -5.67 13.14 16.03
N VAL A 128 -6.11 12.44 17.10
CA VAL A 128 -5.36 11.32 17.70
C VAL A 128 -5.20 10.19 16.69
N ARG A 129 -6.28 9.78 16.01
CA ARG A 129 -6.25 8.75 14.99
C ARG A 129 -5.27 9.10 13.86
N GLY A 130 -5.26 10.37 13.42
CA GLY A 130 -4.32 10.86 12.41
C GLY A 130 -2.88 10.82 12.86
N ALA A 131 -2.61 11.14 14.12
CA ALA A 131 -1.30 11.03 14.71
C ALA A 131 -0.76 9.59 14.67
N TYR A 132 -1.61 8.62 15.04
CA TYR A 132 -1.27 7.19 14.98
C TYR A 132 -1.01 6.73 13.55
N TRP A 133 -1.81 7.16 12.57
CA TRP A 133 -1.57 6.82 11.17
C TRP A 133 -0.26 7.40 10.64
N LYS A 134 0.05 8.67 10.95
CA LYS A 134 1.34 9.28 10.59
C LYS A 134 2.51 8.53 11.20
N ALA A 135 2.42 8.20 12.49
CA ALA A 135 3.43 7.38 13.16
C ALA A 135 3.54 5.99 12.52
N GLY A 136 2.42 5.40 12.09
CA GLY A 136 2.37 4.12 11.38
C GLY A 136 3.15 4.14 10.06
N TYR A 137 3.02 5.20 9.25
CA TYR A 137 3.83 5.35 8.04
C TYR A 137 5.33 5.45 8.36
N VAL A 138 5.70 6.27 9.36
CA VAL A 138 7.10 6.37 9.80
C VAL A 138 7.64 5.03 10.27
N PHE A 139 6.86 4.31 11.09
CA PHE A 139 7.21 2.98 11.58
C PHE A 139 7.39 1.98 10.43
N SER A 140 6.45 1.96 9.49
CA SER A 140 6.47 1.08 8.34
C SER A 140 7.71 1.29 7.48
N TYR A 141 8.02 2.52 7.09
CA TYR A 141 9.20 2.80 6.26
C TYR A 141 10.52 2.50 7.00
N ARG A 142 10.61 2.82 8.29
CA ARG A 142 11.78 2.45 9.10
C ARG A 142 11.97 0.93 9.20
N THR A 143 10.87 0.20 9.36
CA THR A 143 10.90 -1.26 9.48
C THR A 143 11.24 -1.91 8.14
N GLN A 144 10.65 -1.44 7.03
CA GLN A 144 11.01 -1.90 5.69
C GLN A 144 12.49 -1.64 5.38
N TYR A 145 12.96 -0.43 5.67
CA TYR A 145 14.37 -0.07 5.48
C TYR A 145 15.30 -0.95 6.31
N ALA A 146 15.02 -1.13 7.60
CA ALA A 146 15.82 -1.96 8.48
C ALA A 146 15.87 -3.42 8.01
N ASN A 147 14.74 -3.96 7.55
CA ASN A 147 14.70 -5.30 6.99
C ASN A 147 15.50 -5.41 5.69
N TYR A 148 15.34 -4.44 4.82
CA TYR A 148 16.02 -4.45 3.53
C TYR A 148 17.53 -4.37 3.67
N VAL A 149 18.03 -3.47 4.55
CA VAL A 149 19.47 -3.23 4.71
C VAL A 149 20.14 -4.26 5.61
N ASN A 150 19.49 -4.65 6.70
CA ASN A 150 20.11 -5.43 7.78
C ASN A 150 19.53 -6.83 7.93
N GLY A 151 18.50 -7.20 7.15
CA GLY A 151 17.77 -8.45 7.36
C GLY A 151 17.13 -8.55 8.75
N THR A 152 16.76 -7.41 9.35
CA THR A 152 16.29 -7.35 10.72
C THR A 152 14.85 -7.80 10.83
N LYS A 153 14.56 -8.78 11.67
CA LYS A 153 13.20 -9.23 11.94
C LYS A 153 12.34 -8.12 12.55
N TRP A 154 11.04 -8.15 12.28
CA TRP A 154 10.08 -7.28 12.94
C TRP A 154 10.11 -7.46 14.45
N LYS A 155 9.95 -6.36 15.18
CA LYS A 155 9.87 -6.36 16.65
C LYS A 155 8.48 -6.77 17.17
N MET A 156 7.59 -7.17 16.31
CA MET A 156 6.23 -7.59 16.58
C MET A 156 5.96 -8.96 15.94
N PRO A 157 5.05 -9.79 16.50
CA PRO A 157 4.63 -11.04 15.88
C PRO A 157 3.93 -10.75 14.54
N CYS A 158 4.15 -11.61 13.55
CA CYS A 158 3.39 -11.56 12.31
C CYS A 158 1.99 -12.15 12.55
N THR A 159 0.95 -11.43 12.15
CA THR A 159 -0.46 -11.86 12.31
C THR A 159 -1.01 -12.61 11.11
N ALA A 160 -0.17 -12.96 10.15
CA ALA A 160 -0.55 -13.73 8.96
C ALA A 160 -1.24 -15.04 9.34
N GLY A 161 -2.44 -15.25 8.81
CA GLY A 161 -3.29 -16.40 9.12
C GLY A 161 -4.04 -16.30 10.45
N GLN A 162 -3.79 -15.26 11.27
CA GLN A 162 -4.49 -15.04 12.55
C GLN A 162 -5.59 -13.99 12.43
N THR A 163 -5.31 -12.88 11.78
CA THR A 163 -6.21 -11.75 11.61
C THR A 163 -6.45 -11.41 10.14
N SER A 164 -5.58 -11.87 9.26
CA SER A 164 -5.66 -11.68 7.83
C SER A 164 -5.15 -12.90 7.06
N ILE A 165 -5.67 -13.10 5.87
CA ILE A 165 -5.27 -14.14 4.92
C ILE A 165 -5.27 -13.58 3.51
N VAL A 166 -4.70 -14.34 2.59
CA VAL A 166 -4.73 -14.07 1.16
C VAL A 166 -5.60 -15.12 0.46
N ILE A 167 -6.50 -14.65 -0.38
CA ILE A 167 -7.28 -15.52 -1.31
C ILE A 167 -6.90 -15.09 -2.71
N ASP A 168 -6.29 -16.00 -3.47
CA ASP A 168 -5.89 -15.75 -4.84
C ASP A 168 -7.12 -15.78 -5.79
N TYR A 169 -6.96 -15.26 -6.99
CA TYR A 169 -8.03 -15.20 -8.03
C TYR A 169 -8.61 -16.55 -8.39
N ASN A 170 -7.86 -17.65 -8.24
CA ASN A 170 -8.30 -19.02 -8.47
C ASN A 170 -8.97 -19.68 -7.25
N GLY A 171 -9.07 -18.94 -6.14
CA GLY A 171 -9.62 -19.40 -4.86
C GLY A 171 -8.63 -20.08 -3.94
N ASP A 172 -7.33 -20.15 -4.28
CA ASP A 172 -6.31 -20.67 -3.39
C ASP A 172 -6.15 -19.76 -2.16
N ILE A 173 -6.03 -20.37 -0.99
CA ILE A 173 -5.93 -19.65 0.27
C ILE A 173 -4.53 -19.84 0.85
N ARG A 174 -3.92 -18.73 1.26
CA ARG A 174 -2.61 -18.65 1.91
C ARG A 174 -2.68 -17.84 3.19
N VAL A 175 -1.89 -18.15 4.16
CA VAL A 175 -1.74 -17.26 5.34
C VAL A 175 -0.99 -15.97 4.95
N CYS A 176 -0.08 -16.04 3.96
CA CYS A 176 0.67 -14.92 3.41
C CYS A 176 0.97 -15.18 1.93
N GLU A 177 1.02 -14.15 1.10
CA GLU A 177 1.30 -14.26 -0.34
C GLU A 177 2.67 -14.92 -0.67
N LEU A 178 3.65 -14.80 0.24
CA LEU A 178 4.98 -15.41 0.09
C LEU A 178 5.02 -16.89 0.51
N ARG A 179 3.90 -17.45 0.96
CA ARG A 179 3.79 -18.85 1.40
C ARG A 179 2.95 -19.66 0.43
N LYS A 180 3.13 -20.97 0.47
CA LYS A 180 2.36 -21.89 -0.39
C LYS A 180 0.87 -21.89 -0.02
N PRO A 181 -0.02 -22.17 -0.99
CA PRO A 181 -1.44 -22.37 -0.70
C PRO A 181 -1.62 -23.55 0.26
N ILE A 182 -2.52 -23.38 1.22
CA ILE A 182 -2.87 -24.39 2.23
C ILE A 182 -4.32 -24.86 2.10
N GLY A 183 -5.05 -24.32 1.17
CA GLY A 183 -6.43 -24.70 0.86
C GLY A 183 -6.94 -23.97 -0.37
N ASN A 184 -8.18 -24.26 -0.73
CA ASN A 184 -8.87 -23.56 -1.82
C ASN A 184 -10.32 -23.37 -1.44
N LEU A 185 -10.82 -22.15 -1.52
CA LEU A 185 -12.16 -21.76 -1.08
C LEU A 185 -13.25 -22.48 -1.88
N ARG A 186 -13.04 -22.70 -3.18
CA ARG A 186 -13.97 -23.42 -4.05
C ARG A 186 -14.11 -24.90 -3.63
N LYS A 187 -13.00 -25.52 -3.17
CA LYS A 187 -13.02 -26.89 -2.64
C LYS A 187 -13.68 -26.99 -1.25
N CYS A 188 -13.82 -25.88 -0.55
CA CYS A 188 -14.56 -25.78 0.70
C CYS A 188 -16.01 -25.31 0.48
N GLU A 189 -16.55 -25.45 -0.74
CA GLU A 189 -17.94 -25.05 -1.07
C GLU A 189 -18.22 -23.58 -0.74
N MET A 190 -17.21 -22.72 -0.88
CA MET A 190 -17.22 -21.31 -0.50
C MET A 190 -17.46 -21.05 1.02
N ASP A 191 -17.40 -22.09 1.85
CA ASP A 191 -17.49 -21.97 3.30
C ASP A 191 -16.15 -21.55 3.89
N PHE A 192 -16.02 -20.24 4.11
CA PHE A 192 -14.84 -19.66 4.74
C PHE A 192 -14.61 -20.14 6.18
N GLN A 193 -15.66 -20.37 6.96
CA GLN A 193 -15.57 -20.82 8.36
C GLN A 193 -14.93 -22.22 8.45
N ARG A 194 -15.25 -23.11 7.52
CA ARG A 194 -14.63 -24.43 7.43
C ARG A 194 -13.13 -24.32 7.26
N PHE A 195 -12.67 -23.47 6.33
CA PHE A 195 -11.25 -23.21 6.16
C PHE A 195 -10.63 -22.56 7.40
N TRP A 196 -11.28 -21.50 7.95
CA TRP A 196 -10.76 -20.74 9.08
C TRP A 196 -10.50 -21.62 10.33
N ASN A 197 -11.32 -22.64 10.54
CA ASN A 197 -11.19 -23.56 11.66
C ASN A 197 -10.29 -24.78 11.35
N SER A 198 -9.73 -24.88 10.13
CA SER A 198 -8.96 -26.05 9.69
C SER A 198 -7.65 -26.23 10.46
N ILE A 199 -7.19 -27.46 10.49
CA ILE A 199 -5.90 -27.81 11.12
C ILE A 199 -4.73 -27.30 10.28
N GLU A 200 -4.89 -27.24 8.97
CA GLU A 200 -3.90 -26.78 8.01
C GLU A 200 -3.57 -25.30 8.30
N ARG A 201 -4.58 -24.43 8.48
CA ARG A 201 -4.37 -23.05 8.86
C ARG A 201 -3.66 -22.93 10.21
N LYS A 202 -4.10 -23.67 11.21
CA LYS A 202 -3.50 -23.63 12.56
C LYS A 202 -2.03 -24.02 12.53
N ARG A 203 -1.68 -25.09 11.78
CA ARG A 203 -0.30 -25.53 11.59
C ARG A 203 0.54 -24.48 10.88
N GLU A 204 0.00 -23.87 9.83
CA GLU A 204 0.73 -22.87 9.07
C GLU A 204 0.97 -21.58 9.87
N VAL A 205 0.03 -21.16 10.73
CA VAL A 205 0.22 -20.05 11.68
C VAL A 205 1.38 -20.36 12.64
N GLN A 206 1.43 -21.56 13.21
CA GLN A 206 2.55 -22.00 14.06
C GLN A 206 3.88 -21.97 13.29
N GLN A 207 3.86 -22.38 12.02
CA GLN A 207 5.03 -22.36 11.17
C GLN A 207 5.53 -20.93 10.90
N VAL A 208 4.61 -19.96 10.67
CA VAL A 208 4.97 -18.54 10.52
C VAL A 208 5.69 -18.01 11.77
N GLU A 209 5.24 -18.39 12.95
CA GLU A 209 5.88 -18.02 14.21
C GLU A 209 7.25 -18.66 14.37
N HIS A 210 7.36 -19.96 14.05
CA HIS A 210 8.59 -20.72 14.13
C HIS A 210 9.67 -20.24 13.16
N ASP A 211 9.31 -20.04 11.90
CA ASP A 211 10.24 -19.67 10.80
C ASP A 211 10.88 -18.30 11.03
N LYS A 212 10.32 -17.50 11.95
CA LYS A 212 10.82 -16.17 12.27
C LYS A 212 11.09 -15.36 11.00
N CYS A 213 10.24 -15.51 10.00
CA CYS A 213 10.42 -14.82 8.74
C CYS A 213 10.43 -13.30 8.95
N PHE A 214 11.21 -12.62 8.17
CA PHE A 214 11.21 -11.17 8.08
C PHE A 214 10.82 -10.78 6.65
N CYS A 215 10.12 -9.69 6.51
CA CYS A 215 9.69 -9.23 5.19
C CYS A 215 9.45 -7.73 5.18
N THR A 216 9.20 -7.22 3.99
CA THR A 216 8.83 -5.82 3.76
C THR A 216 7.35 -5.68 3.40
N HIS A 217 6.54 -6.71 3.64
CA HIS A 217 5.14 -6.78 3.25
C HIS A 217 4.28 -5.83 4.08
N ILE A 218 3.89 -4.73 3.47
CA ILE A 218 3.25 -3.61 4.15
C ILE A 218 1.88 -3.97 4.74
N CYS A 219 1.06 -4.79 4.02
CA CYS A 219 -0.27 -5.18 4.50
C CYS A 219 -0.19 -5.94 5.82
N PHE A 220 0.64 -6.98 5.88
CA PHE A 220 0.84 -7.74 7.12
C PHE A 220 1.59 -6.94 8.20
N MET A 221 2.42 -5.99 7.79
CA MET A 221 3.09 -5.08 8.73
C MET A 221 2.10 -4.18 9.44
N TYR A 222 1.17 -3.55 8.71
CA TYR A 222 0.14 -2.71 9.32
C TYR A 222 -0.82 -3.51 10.19
N ASP A 223 -1.20 -4.70 9.75
CA ASP A 223 -2.06 -5.56 10.54
C ASP A 223 -1.38 -6.01 11.84
N SER A 224 -0.14 -6.50 11.76
CA SER A 224 0.66 -6.88 12.93
C SER A 224 0.91 -5.70 13.88
N MET A 225 1.15 -4.51 13.33
CA MET A 225 1.34 -3.28 14.10
C MET A 225 0.11 -2.97 14.96
N ARG A 226 -1.11 -3.04 14.37
CA ARG A 226 -2.37 -2.78 15.07
C ARG A 226 -2.64 -3.76 16.22
N HIS A 227 -2.17 -5.00 16.08
CA HIS A 227 -2.34 -6.06 17.07
C HIS A 227 -1.19 -6.16 18.10
N SER A 228 -0.16 -5.33 17.96
CA SER A 228 0.96 -5.28 18.90
C SER A 228 0.77 -4.18 19.94
N ARG A 229 0.43 -4.55 21.19
CA ARG A 229 0.31 -3.59 22.31
C ARG A 229 1.58 -2.76 22.49
N ARG A 230 2.75 -3.37 22.37
CA ARG A 230 4.03 -2.67 22.45
C ARG A 230 4.16 -1.58 21.40
N VAL A 231 3.87 -1.90 20.14
CA VAL A 231 3.96 -0.95 19.05
C VAL A 231 2.94 0.17 19.22
N MET A 232 1.68 -0.17 19.50
CA MET A 232 0.59 0.80 19.62
C MET A 232 0.78 1.74 20.82
N LEU A 233 1.25 1.25 21.97
CA LEU A 233 1.30 2.04 23.21
C LEU A 233 2.62 2.74 23.44
N TRP A 234 3.72 2.28 22.82
CA TRP A 234 5.06 2.82 23.07
C TRP A 234 5.77 3.30 21.80
N GLU A 235 5.84 2.47 20.76
CA GLU A 235 6.66 2.82 19.60
C GLU A 235 6.00 3.91 18.73
N LEU A 236 4.70 3.81 18.44
CA LEU A 236 4.00 4.84 17.66
C LEU A 236 3.91 6.20 18.36
N PRO A 237 3.54 6.28 19.64
CA PRO A 237 3.57 7.56 20.35
C PRO A 237 4.96 8.18 20.40
N SER A 238 6.00 7.38 20.65
CA SER A 238 7.39 7.86 20.67
C SER A 238 7.84 8.40 19.30
N LEU A 239 7.47 7.73 18.21
CA LEU A 239 7.77 8.18 16.85
C LEU A 239 7.04 9.47 16.50
N TYR A 240 5.78 9.59 16.91
CA TYR A 240 4.99 10.79 16.67
C TYR A 240 5.55 12.00 17.43
N LEU A 241 5.84 11.82 18.71
CA LEU A 241 6.46 12.85 19.53
C LEU A 241 7.84 13.24 18.98
N GLY A 242 8.68 12.29 18.63
CA GLY A 242 9.98 12.55 18.01
C GLY A 242 9.86 13.33 16.69
N HIS A 243 8.81 13.07 15.90
CA HIS A 243 8.55 13.83 14.69
C HIS A 243 8.10 15.26 14.99
N LEU A 244 7.23 15.47 15.98
CA LEU A 244 6.80 16.81 16.42
C LEU A 244 7.98 17.62 16.97
N PHE A 245 8.75 17.05 17.90
CA PHE A 245 9.92 17.73 18.48
C PHE A 245 11.02 17.96 17.44
N GLY A 246 11.28 17.02 16.54
CA GLY A 246 12.23 17.18 15.46
C GLY A 246 11.86 18.31 14.49
N ASN A 247 10.58 18.54 14.26
CA ASN A 247 10.10 19.67 13.46
C ASN A 247 10.14 21.00 14.20
N LEU A 248 9.96 21.00 15.53
CA LEU A 248 10.09 22.20 16.38
C LEU A 248 11.56 22.66 16.51
N LEU A 249 12.51 21.74 16.46
CA LEU A 249 13.94 22.03 16.58
C LEU A 249 14.64 22.30 15.24
N ARG A 250 13.97 22.13 14.11
CA ARG A 250 14.48 22.56 12.81
C ARG A 250 14.26 24.06 12.66
N PRO A 251 15.31 24.90 12.53
CA PRO A 251 15.13 26.26 12.10
C PRO A 251 14.43 26.22 10.74
N LEU A 252 13.50 27.14 10.54
CA LEU A 252 12.74 27.32 9.29
C LEU A 252 13.71 27.54 8.12
N GLN A 253 14.28 26.49 7.59
CA GLN A 253 14.87 26.52 6.27
C GLN A 253 13.72 26.63 5.28
N ARG A 254 13.40 27.85 4.90
CA ARG A 254 12.60 28.16 3.71
C ARG A 254 13.29 27.49 2.52
N GLY A 255 12.84 26.30 2.19
CA GLY A 255 13.22 25.63 0.96
C GLY A 255 12.82 26.53 -0.20
N LYS A 256 13.78 26.91 -1.01
CA LYS A 256 13.54 27.47 -2.33
C LYS A 256 12.65 26.48 -3.07
N THR A 257 11.45 26.90 -3.38
CA THR A 257 10.53 26.21 -4.30
C THR A 257 11.30 26.01 -5.60
N GLN A 258 11.75 24.78 -5.87
CA GLN A 258 12.20 24.42 -7.20
C GLN A 258 10.99 24.58 -8.12
N GLN A 259 11.15 25.39 -9.13
CA GLN A 259 10.16 25.57 -10.18
C GLN A 259 9.78 24.19 -10.73
N THR A 260 8.52 23.83 -10.52
CA THR A 260 7.89 22.72 -11.21
C THR A 260 8.01 22.95 -12.71
N ALA A 261 8.86 22.16 -13.35
CA ALA A 261 8.87 22.04 -14.80
C ALA A 261 7.45 21.68 -15.24
N LYS A 262 6.97 22.33 -16.31
CA LYS A 262 5.63 22.15 -16.87
C LYS A 262 5.42 20.68 -17.26
N ILE A 263 4.76 19.91 -16.40
CA ILE A 263 4.31 18.52 -16.65
C ILE A 263 2.97 18.58 -17.42
N GLY A 264 2.93 19.32 -18.49
CA GLY A 264 1.70 19.53 -19.26
C GLY A 264 1.56 18.67 -20.54
N GLN A 265 2.42 17.67 -20.78
CA GLN A 265 2.42 17.01 -22.10
C GLN A 265 2.67 15.50 -22.12
N ILE A 266 2.51 14.76 -21.01
CA ILE A 266 2.82 13.31 -21.00
C ILE A 266 1.57 12.41 -20.90
N VAL A 267 0.39 12.95 -20.75
CA VAL A 267 -0.85 12.14 -20.77
C VAL A 267 -1.68 12.60 -21.96
N PRO A 268 -1.92 11.75 -22.98
CA PRO A 268 -2.99 12.00 -23.95
C PRO A 268 -4.29 12.14 -23.17
N ALA A 269 -5.20 12.98 -23.67
CA ALA A 269 -6.51 13.28 -23.10
C ALA A 269 -7.45 12.04 -23.10
N VAL A 270 -7.07 10.97 -22.43
CA VAL A 270 -7.88 9.74 -22.29
C VAL A 270 -9.04 9.95 -21.30
N VAL A 271 -8.95 10.95 -20.43
CA VAL A 271 -9.97 11.20 -19.39
C VAL A 271 -11.24 11.87 -19.94
N THR A 272 -11.27 12.34 -21.19
CA THR A 272 -12.41 13.09 -21.75
C THR A 272 -13.39 12.28 -22.60
N GLN A 273 -13.21 10.96 -22.74
CA GLN A 273 -14.14 10.10 -23.48
C GLN A 273 -14.51 8.84 -22.71
N LEU A 274 -15.13 9.00 -21.55
CA LEU A 274 -15.87 7.90 -20.94
C LEU A 274 -17.27 7.84 -21.60
N PRO A 275 -17.77 6.63 -21.93
CA PRO A 275 -19.12 6.48 -22.46
C PRO A 275 -20.14 6.97 -21.42
N SER A 276 -21.20 7.61 -21.91
CA SER A 276 -22.34 8.05 -21.10
C SER A 276 -22.91 6.86 -20.32
N THR A 277 -23.36 7.13 -19.11
CA THR A 277 -23.90 6.15 -18.15
C THR A 277 -25.14 5.39 -18.64
N ASP A 278 -25.65 5.66 -19.83
CA ASP A 278 -26.89 5.10 -20.35
C ASP A 278 -26.79 3.68 -20.92
N ASN A 279 -25.59 3.06 -20.93
CA ASN A 279 -25.36 1.72 -21.48
C ASN A 279 -24.68 0.75 -20.51
N MET A 280 -24.85 0.91 -19.21
CA MET A 280 -24.39 -0.14 -18.27
C MET A 280 -25.46 -1.25 -18.18
N PRO A 281 -25.07 -2.54 -18.34
CA PRO A 281 -25.98 -3.64 -18.07
C PRO A 281 -26.36 -3.66 -16.60
N THR A 282 -27.64 -3.55 -16.30
CA THR A 282 -28.21 -3.76 -14.98
C THR A 282 -27.93 -5.21 -14.57
N CYS A 283 -27.12 -5.39 -13.54
CA CYS A 283 -26.95 -6.71 -12.91
C CYS A 283 -28.21 -6.98 -12.10
N GLU A 284 -29.19 -7.70 -12.68
CA GLU A 284 -30.30 -8.26 -11.90
C GLU A 284 -29.76 -9.37 -11.00
N MET A 285 -29.70 -9.06 -9.70
CA MET A 285 -29.52 -10.11 -8.70
C MET A 285 -30.82 -10.90 -8.61
N GLN A 286 -30.82 -12.11 -9.16
CA GLN A 286 -31.86 -13.08 -8.89
C GLN A 286 -31.76 -13.49 -7.41
N ALA A 287 -32.88 -13.33 -6.71
CA ALA A 287 -33.07 -13.64 -5.30
C ALA A 287 -33.09 -15.16 -5.03
#